data_dce4d74b3ec76a20753a52b2fa2f3c94
#
_entry.id   dce4d74b3ec76a20753a52b2fa2f3c94
#
_cell.length_a   1.000
_cell.length_b   1.000
_cell.length_c   1.000
_cell.angle_alpha   90.00
_cell.angle_beta   90.00
_cell.angle_gamma   90.00
#
_symmetry.space_group_name_H-M   'P 1'
#
loop_
_entity.id
_entity.type
_entity.pdbx_description
1 polymer ?
#
loop_
_entity_poly.entity_id
_entity_poly.type
_entity_poly.pdbx_seq_one_letter_code
_entity_poly.pdbx_strand_id
1 'polypeptide(L)'
;MKTSIVTTRLFGENIYIIWDETTLEAAIIDPGMMDENERQEVEDVVKQENLSVKYVLLTHSHIDHACSARWTAEKFGAQVYGSKNDDMLAQSLTGQATMFHLRISPQPLTIDHDLKQGDELTLGNDKIQVLATPGHTEGGLTYYIPQEGV
;
A
#
# COMPACT_ATOMS: atom_id res chain seq x y z
N MET A 1 7.20 13.20 -10.37
CA MET A 1 6.98 11.90 -9.68
C MET A 1 7.37 10.76 -10.60
N LYS A 2 8.02 9.72 -10.09
CA LYS A 2 8.24 8.46 -10.82
C LYS A 2 7.40 7.33 -10.25
N THR A 3 7.17 6.30 -11.06
CA THR A 3 6.36 5.14 -10.67
C THR A 3 7.01 3.87 -11.18
N SER A 4 7.06 2.85 -10.33
CA SER A 4 7.32 1.46 -10.69
C SER A 4 6.14 0.59 -10.27
N ILE A 5 5.90 -0.48 -11.00
CA ILE A 5 4.79 -1.40 -10.74
C ILE A 5 5.35 -2.80 -10.61
N VAL A 6 4.98 -3.46 -9.52
CA VAL A 6 5.18 -4.91 -9.32
C VAL A 6 3.81 -5.55 -9.33
N THR A 7 3.58 -6.50 -10.25
CA THR A 7 2.29 -7.18 -10.40
C THR A 7 2.34 -8.54 -9.70
N THR A 8 1.41 -8.79 -8.78
CA THR A 8 1.32 -10.08 -8.07
C THR A 8 0.87 -11.20 -9.00
N ARG A 9 1.39 -12.41 -8.76
CA ARG A 9 1.16 -13.54 -9.68
C ARG A 9 -0.23 -14.16 -9.54
N LEU A 10 -0.74 -14.18 -8.32
CA LEU A 10 -1.98 -14.91 -8.02
C LEU A 10 -3.23 -14.12 -8.41
N PHE A 11 -3.32 -12.86 -8.03
CA PHE A 11 -4.49 -12.02 -8.28
C PHE A 11 -4.28 -11.02 -9.42
N GLY A 12 -3.04 -10.83 -9.89
CA GLY A 12 -2.72 -9.83 -10.91
C GLY A 12 -2.90 -8.39 -10.39
N GLU A 13 -2.87 -8.23 -9.07
CA GLU A 13 -2.93 -6.92 -8.42
C GLU A 13 -1.63 -6.16 -8.66
N ASN A 14 -1.71 -4.84 -8.78
CA ASN A 14 -0.58 -3.96 -9.02
C ASN A 14 -0.16 -3.22 -7.76
N ILE A 15 1.05 -3.50 -7.30
CA ILE A 15 1.70 -2.76 -6.24
C ILE A 15 2.39 -1.56 -6.87
N TYR A 16 1.98 -0.34 -6.49
CA TYR A 16 2.62 0.87 -7.00
C TYR A 16 3.68 1.37 -6.03
N ILE A 17 4.88 1.60 -6.56
CA ILE A 17 5.96 2.27 -5.84
C ILE A 17 6.12 3.62 -6.52
N ILE A 18 5.77 4.69 -5.83
CA ILE A 18 5.85 6.07 -6.33
C ILE A 18 6.87 6.86 -5.53
N TRP A 19 7.64 7.75 -6.18
CA TRP A 19 8.64 8.55 -5.48
C TRP A 19 8.91 9.89 -6.16
N ASP A 20 9.34 10.86 -5.35
CA ASP A 20 9.89 12.14 -5.83
C ASP A 20 11.34 11.93 -6.28
N GLU A 21 11.65 12.30 -7.52
CA GLU A 21 13.00 12.08 -8.11
C GLU A 21 14.10 12.88 -7.44
N THR A 22 13.76 13.99 -6.78
CA THR A 22 14.74 14.88 -6.15
C THR A 22 15.08 14.45 -4.74
N THR A 23 14.03 14.12 -3.94
CA THR A 23 14.19 13.77 -2.53
C THR A 23 14.36 12.27 -2.28
N LEU A 24 13.96 11.43 -3.26
CA LEU A 24 13.88 9.97 -3.18
C LEU A 24 12.93 9.48 -2.07
N GLU A 25 12.09 10.37 -1.53
CA GLU A 25 10.99 9.95 -0.67
C GLU A 25 9.97 9.16 -1.48
N ALA A 26 9.58 7.99 -0.96
CA ALA A 26 8.70 7.05 -1.66
C ALA A 26 7.48 6.63 -0.84
N ALA A 27 6.43 6.24 -1.54
CA ALA A 27 5.29 5.53 -0.99
C ALA A 27 5.09 4.20 -1.72
N ILE A 28 4.73 3.16 -0.97
CA ILE A 28 4.31 1.86 -1.52
C ILE A 28 2.81 1.73 -1.30
N ILE A 29 2.08 1.55 -2.39
CA ILE A 29 0.61 1.49 -2.40
C ILE A 29 0.18 0.05 -2.64
N ASP A 30 -0.73 -0.44 -1.80
CA ASP A 30 -1.32 -1.77 -1.85
C ASP A 30 -0.28 -2.92 -1.92
N PRO A 31 0.57 -3.09 -0.88
CA PRO A 31 1.58 -4.13 -0.87
C PRO A 31 0.98 -5.52 -0.61
N GLY A 32 0.34 -6.07 -1.63
CA GLY A 32 -0.35 -7.35 -1.63
C GLY A 32 0.54 -8.57 -1.90
N MET A 33 1.86 -8.47 -1.70
CA MET A 33 2.78 -9.59 -1.94
C MET A 33 2.42 -10.81 -1.12
N MET A 34 2.33 -11.96 -1.76
CA MET A 34 1.95 -13.23 -1.13
C MET A 34 3.11 -14.22 -1.00
N ASP A 35 4.20 -13.98 -1.70
CA ASP A 35 5.40 -14.82 -1.63
C ASP A 35 6.69 -14.00 -1.53
N GLU A 36 7.79 -14.70 -1.25
CA GLU A 36 9.11 -14.09 -1.06
C GLU A 36 9.67 -13.50 -2.35
N ASN A 37 9.31 -14.05 -3.52
CA ASN A 37 9.80 -13.52 -4.81
C ASN A 37 9.18 -12.16 -5.10
N GLU A 38 7.88 -12.00 -4.84
CA GLU A 38 7.17 -10.73 -4.98
C GLU A 38 7.72 -9.67 -4.01
N ARG A 39 8.02 -10.09 -2.75
CA ARG A 39 8.67 -9.21 -1.77
C ARG A 39 10.05 -8.76 -2.24
N GLN A 40 10.83 -9.70 -2.78
CA GLN A 40 12.17 -9.39 -3.30
C GLN A 40 12.09 -8.41 -4.48
N GLU A 41 11.11 -8.53 -5.37
CA GLU A 41 10.91 -7.58 -6.48
C GLU A 41 10.67 -6.15 -5.96
N VAL A 42 9.84 -6.00 -4.92
CA VAL A 42 9.63 -4.68 -4.28
C VAL A 42 10.90 -4.17 -3.62
N GLU A 43 11.64 -5.01 -2.89
CA GLU A 43 12.92 -4.64 -2.28
C GLU A 43 13.94 -4.21 -3.33
N ASP A 44 14.00 -4.92 -4.46
CA ASP A 44 14.96 -4.61 -5.53
C ASP A 44 14.69 -3.22 -6.12
N VAL A 45 13.43 -2.85 -6.34
CA VAL A 45 13.08 -1.49 -6.81
C VAL A 45 13.53 -0.45 -5.79
N VAL A 46 13.19 -0.63 -4.51
CA VAL A 46 13.55 0.31 -3.44
C VAL A 46 15.06 0.48 -3.35
N LYS A 47 15.82 -0.61 -3.47
CA LYS A 47 17.28 -0.60 -3.41
C LYS A 47 17.93 0.00 -4.66
N GLN A 48 17.47 -0.38 -5.85
CA GLN A 48 18.04 0.09 -7.13
C GLN A 48 17.86 1.60 -7.31
N GLU A 49 16.70 2.12 -6.91
CA GLU A 49 16.38 3.55 -6.98
C GLU A 49 16.83 4.32 -5.72
N ASN A 50 17.43 3.63 -4.73
CA ASN A 50 17.89 4.21 -3.45
C ASN A 50 16.79 4.98 -2.71
N LEU A 51 15.59 4.40 -2.63
CA LEU A 51 14.40 5.07 -2.10
C LEU A 51 14.34 5.06 -0.56
N SER A 52 13.82 6.15 -0.01
CA SER A 52 13.42 6.26 1.40
C SER A 52 11.90 6.11 1.50
N VAL A 53 11.44 4.92 1.88
CA VAL A 53 9.99 4.65 2.00
C VAL A 53 9.42 5.38 3.20
N LYS A 54 8.53 6.33 2.95
CA LYS A 54 7.89 7.17 3.96
C LYS A 54 6.50 6.67 4.34
N TYR A 55 5.76 6.16 3.36
CA TYR A 55 4.39 5.72 3.53
C TYR A 55 4.16 4.32 2.96
N VAL A 56 3.36 3.53 3.68
CA VAL A 56 2.64 2.38 3.14
C VAL A 56 1.17 2.78 3.06
N LEU A 57 0.63 2.88 1.84
CA LEU A 57 -0.71 3.37 1.59
C LEU A 57 -1.62 2.21 1.17
N LEU A 58 -2.82 2.15 1.73
CA LEU A 58 -3.84 1.19 1.33
C LEU A 58 -4.99 1.91 0.64
N THR A 59 -5.35 1.47 -0.57
CA THR A 59 -6.61 1.88 -1.18
C THR A 59 -7.78 1.25 -0.45
N HIS A 60 -7.65 0.00 -0.02
CA HIS A 60 -8.59 -0.74 0.82
C HIS A 60 -7.91 -1.98 1.44
N SER A 61 -8.60 -2.71 2.31
CA SER A 61 -7.99 -3.78 3.12
C SER A 61 -8.38 -5.20 2.70
N HIS A 62 -8.69 -5.44 1.41
CA HIS A 62 -8.74 -6.82 0.93
C HIS A 62 -7.35 -7.46 0.91
N ILE A 63 -7.30 -8.79 1.02
CA ILE A 63 -6.06 -9.53 1.22
C ILE A 63 -5.05 -9.34 0.09
N ASP A 64 -5.49 -9.25 -1.14
CA ASP A 64 -4.66 -9.03 -2.33
C ASP A 64 -4.01 -7.63 -2.37
N HIS A 65 -4.50 -6.68 -1.59
CA HIS A 65 -3.93 -5.34 -1.42
C HIS A 65 -3.17 -5.15 -0.10
N ALA A 66 -3.58 -5.82 0.97
CA ALA A 66 -3.11 -5.54 2.33
C ALA A 66 -2.21 -6.63 2.94
N CYS A 67 -2.09 -7.78 2.30
CA CYS A 67 -1.47 -9.00 2.84
C CYS A 67 -0.06 -8.78 3.41
N SER A 68 0.76 -7.97 2.77
CA SER A 68 2.12 -7.65 3.21
C SER A 68 2.31 -6.23 3.73
N ALA A 69 1.22 -5.48 4.02
CA ALA A 69 1.33 -4.08 4.46
C ALA A 69 2.14 -3.94 5.76
N ARG A 70 1.90 -4.78 6.76
CA ARG A 70 2.67 -4.76 8.02
C ARG A 70 4.13 -5.13 7.79
N TRP A 71 4.39 -6.19 7.02
CA TRP A 71 5.76 -6.58 6.65
C TRP A 71 6.49 -5.43 5.94
N THR A 72 5.84 -4.77 4.98
CA THR A 72 6.42 -3.64 4.24
C THR A 72 6.75 -2.48 5.16
N ALA A 73 5.83 -2.13 6.07
CA ALA A 73 6.06 -1.07 7.05
C ALA A 73 7.25 -1.36 7.96
N GLU A 74 7.34 -2.59 8.49
CA GLU A 74 8.45 -3.01 9.35
C GLU A 74 9.77 -3.08 8.58
N LYS A 75 9.76 -3.62 7.36
CA LYS A 75 10.95 -3.76 6.51
C LYS A 75 11.61 -2.42 6.19
N PHE A 76 10.81 -1.42 5.88
CA PHE A 76 11.31 -0.11 5.44
C PHE A 76 11.24 0.98 6.51
N GLY A 77 10.78 0.67 7.72
CA GLY A 77 10.65 1.64 8.81
C GLY A 77 9.56 2.69 8.58
N ALA A 78 8.53 2.34 7.82
CA ALA A 78 7.38 3.19 7.51
C ALA A 78 6.16 2.84 8.38
N GLN A 79 5.07 3.59 8.20
CA GLN A 79 3.78 3.34 8.86
C GLN A 79 2.69 3.08 7.82
N VAL A 80 1.63 2.39 8.26
CA VAL A 80 0.50 2.04 7.40
C VAL A 80 -0.58 3.12 7.51
N TYR A 81 -0.95 3.67 6.37
CA TYR A 81 -2.01 4.66 6.19
C TYR A 81 -3.15 4.05 5.39
N GLY A 82 -4.37 4.27 5.82
CA GLY A 82 -5.57 3.78 5.16
C GLY A 82 -6.82 4.25 5.88
N SER A 83 -7.99 3.83 5.47
CA SER A 83 -9.23 4.15 6.16
C SER A 83 -9.53 3.13 7.26
N LYS A 84 -9.77 3.59 8.48
CA LYS A 84 -10.24 2.72 9.58
C LYS A 84 -11.66 2.18 9.38
N ASN A 85 -12.39 2.66 8.39
CA ASN A 85 -13.64 2.02 8.01
C ASN A 85 -13.42 0.58 7.50
N ASP A 86 -12.19 0.25 7.09
CA ASP A 86 -11.78 -1.10 6.71
C ASP A 86 -11.04 -1.89 7.82
N ASP A 87 -11.05 -1.41 9.08
CA ASP A 87 -10.34 -2.09 10.20
C ASP A 87 -10.76 -3.55 10.36
N MET A 88 -12.05 -3.87 10.18
CA MET A 88 -12.51 -5.26 10.26
C MET A 88 -11.88 -6.14 9.17
N LEU A 89 -11.73 -5.64 7.94
CA LEU A 89 -11.05 -6.35 6.87
C LEU A 89 -9.55 -6.49 7.18
N ALA A 90 -8.91 -5.41 7.60
CA ALA A 90 -7.48 -5.40 7.96
C ALA A 90 -7.16 -6.42 9.07
N GLN A 91 -8.00 -6.52 10.09
CA GLN A 91 -7.83 -7.49 11.19
C GLN A 91 -8.17 -8.92 10.77
N SER A 92 -8.95 -9.12 9.72
CA SER A 92 -9.41 -10.44 9.25
C SER A 92 -8.58 -11.05 8.11
N LEU A 93 -7.36 -10.58 7.84
CA LEU A 93 -6.52 -11.08 6.73
C LEU A 93 -6.33 -12.60 6.77
N THR A 94 -6.13 -13.19 7.95
CA THR A 94 -6.06 -14.65 8.11
C THR A 94 -7.37 -15.34 7.73
N GLY A 95 -8.51 -14.76 8.07
CA GLY A 95 -9.84 -15.25 7.68
C GLY A 95 -10.05 -15.17 6.16
N GLN A 96 -9.62 -14.09 5.54
CA GLN A 96 -9.65 -13.93 4.09
C GLN A 96 -8.74 -14.96 3.41
N ALA A 97 -7.52 -15.18 3.91
CA ALA A 97 -6.62 -16.22 3.40
C ALA A 97 -7.28 -17.61 3.44
N THR A 98 -7.97 -17.94 4.53
CA THR A 98 -8.70 -19.20 4.68
C THR A 98 -9.84 -19.30 3.67
N MET A 99 -10.61 -18.24 3.49
CA MET A 99 -11.76 -18.19 2.55
C MET A 99 -11.31 -18.45 1.12
N PHE A 100 -10.16 -17.90 0.71
CA PHE A 100 -9.59 -18.07 -0.62
C PHE A 100 -8.68 -19.31 -0.75
N HIS A 101 -8.60 -20.15 0.29
CA HIS A 101 -7.72 -21.32 0.32
C HIS A 101 -6.24 -21.01 0.07
N LEU A 102 -5.77 -19.85 0.51
CA LEU A 102 -4.38 -19.43 0.34
C LEU A 102 -3.49 -20.09 1.38
N ARG A 103 -2.32 -20.55 0.96
CA ARG A 103 -1.31 -21.15 1.83
C ARG A 103 -0.33 -20.09 2.37
N ILE A 104 -0.88 -19.02 2.93
CA ILE A 104 -0.15 -17.91 3.53
C ILE A 104 -0.66 -17.64 4.94
N SER A 105 0.19 -17.06 5.76
CA SER A 105 -0.17 -16.65 7.12
C SER A 105 0.11 -15.15 7.26
N PRO A 106 -0.78 -14.28 6.77
CA PRO A 106 -0.58 -12.85 6.86
C PRO A 106 -0.60 -12.42 8.34
N GLN A 107 0.24 -11.43 8.66
CA GLN A 107 0.20 -10.80 9.98
C GLN A 107 -1.12 -10.01 10.12
N PRO A 108 -1.71 -9.97 11.32
CA PRO A 108 -2.80 -9.05 11.61
C PRO A 108 -2.37 -7.61 11.29
N LEU A 109 -3.21 -6.87 10.57
CA LEU A 109 -2.90 -5.52 10.16
C LEU A 109 -3.62 -4.51 11.04
N THR A 110 -2.85 -3.59 11.62
CA THR A 110 -3.36 -2.36 12.23
C THR A 110 -3.06 -1.20 11.30
N ILE A 111 -4.07 -0.41 10.97
CA ILE A 111 -3.92 0.86 10.25
C ILE A 111 -3.42 1.89 11.27
N ASP A 112 -2.18 2.35 11.08
CA ASP A 112 -1.53 3.28 12.02
C ASP A 112 -2.13 4.69 11.92
N HIS A 113 -2.46 5.13 10.70
CA HIS A 113 -3.04 6.45 10.44
C HIS A 113 -4.34 6.35 9.63
N ASP A 114 -5.42 6.89 10.21
CA ASP A 114 -6.74 6.95 9.59
C ASP A 114 -6.81 8.10 8.58
N LEU A 115 -6.96 7.76 7.31
CA LEU A 115 -7.11 8.73 6.23
C LEU A 115 -8.57 8.96 5.86
N LYS A 116 -8.90 10.20 5.55
CA LYS A 116 -10.26 10.67 5.25
C LYS A 116 -10.29 11.53 3.99
N GLN A 117 -11.50 11.72 3.47
CA GLN A 117 -11.74 12.66 2.39
C GLN A 117 -11.10 14.03 2.65
N GLY A 118 -10.24 14.46 1.73
CA GLY A 118 -9.60 15.77 1.75
C GLY A 118 -8.29 15.84 2.51
N ASP A 119 -7.84 14.71 3.12
CA ASP A 119 -6.50 14.67 3.70
C ASP A 119 -5.43 14.83 2.62
N GLU A 120 -4.29 15.40 2.98
CA GLU A 120 -3.13 15.55 2.11
C GLU A 120 -1.88 14.96 2.77
N LEU A 121 -1.13 14.18 2.01
CA LEU A 121 0.19 13.66 2.39
C LEU A 121 1.26 14.36 1.55
N THR A 122 2.39 14.70 2.14
CA THR A 122 3.53 15.27 1.41
C THR A 122 4.53 14.18 1.08
N LEU A 123 4.84 14.02 -0.20
CA LEU A 123 5.85 13.09 -0.72
C LEU A 123 6.89 13.88 -1.52
N GLY A 124 8.03 14.14 -0.91
CA GLY A 124 9.03 15.04 -1.50
C GLY A 124 8.48 16.44 -1.71
N ASN A 125 8.49 16.90 -2.95
CA ASN A 125 7.97 18.21 -3.36
C ASN A 125 6.49 18.17 -3.77
N ASP A 126 5.90 17.00 -3.87
CA ASP A 126 4.53 16.78 -4.32
C ASP A 126 3.57 16.51 -3.17
N LYS A 127 2.29 16.67 -3.46
CA LYS A 127 1.20 16.33 -2.54
C LYS A 127 0.35 15.20 -3.10
N ILE A 128 -0.02 14.30 -2.23
CA ILE A 128 -1.00 13.24 -2.49
C ILE A 128 -2.29 13.64 -1.80
N GLN A 129 -3.34 13.86 -2.56
CA GLN A 129 -4.68 14.12 -2.03
C GLN A 129 -5.44 12.82 -1.84
N VAL A 130 -6.14 12.70 -0.73
CA VAL A 130 -6.96 11.54 -0.38
C VAL A 130 -8.41 11.81 -0.75
N LEU A 131 -8.96 10.96 -1.60
CA LEU A 131 -10.37 10.98 -1.99
C LEU A 131 -11.05 9.72 -1.42
N ALA A 132 -12.15 9.89 -0.67
CA ALA A 132 -12.95 8.76 -0.25
C ALA A 132 -13.78 8.24 -1.43
N THR A 133 -13.61 6.98 -1.77
CA THR A 133 -14.31 6.31 -2.87
C THR A 133 -14.94 5.00 -2.38
N PRO A 134 -15.87 5.07 -1.40
CA PRO A 134 -16.52 3.88 -0.86
C PRO A 134 -17.38 3.19 -1.91
N GLY A 135 -17.55 1.88 -1.77
CA GLY A 135 -18.36 1.06 -2.66
C GLY A 135 -17.88 -0.37 -2.68
N HIS A 136 -16.70 -0.63 -3.20
CA HIS A 136 -16.06 -1.94 -3.16
C HIS A 136 -15.78 -2.38 -1.71
N THR A 137 -15.26 -1.46 -0.89
CA THR A 137 -15.27 -1.51 0.57
C THR A 137 -15.82 -0.21 1.15
N GLU A 138 -16.14 -0.20 2.45
CA GLU A 138 -16.56 1.02 3.14
C GLU A 138 -15.41 2.04 3.30
N GLY A 139 -14.18 1.53 3.40
CA GLY A 139 -12.95 2.31 3.57
C GLY A 139 -12.20 2.59 2.27
N GLY A 140 -12.82 2.40 1.11
CA GLY A 140 -12.17 2.61 -0.19
C GLY A 140 -11.64 4.04 -0.36
N LEU A 141 -10.37 4.18 -0.74
CA LEU A 141 -9.67 5.43 -0.97
C LEU A 141 -9.06 5.48 -2.37
N THR A 142 -8.97 6.69 -2.91
CA THR A 142 -8.20 7.01 -4.11
C THR A 142 -7.15 8.05 -3.75
N TYR A 143 -5.93 7.85 -4.22
CA TYR A 143 -4.82 8.77 -4.06
C TYR A 143 -4.61 9.55 -5.35
N TYR A 144 -4.76 10.88 -5.28
CA TYR A 144 -4.63 11.77 -6.43
C TYR A 144 -3.42 12.68 -6.26
N ILE A 145 -2.59 12.76 -7.30
CA ILE A 145 -1.39 13.59 -7.33
C ILE A 145 -1.64 14.73 -8.34
N PRO A 146 -2.09 15.92 -7.88
CA PRO A 146 -2.52 17.00 -8.76
C PRO A 146 -1.45 17.48 -9.73
N GLN A 147 -0.19 17.50 -9.29
CA GLN A 147 0.95 17.96 -10.09
C GLN A 147 1.21 17.05 -11.29
N GLU A 148 0.89 15.76 -11.17
CA GLU A 148 1.07 14.76 -12.24
C GLU A 148 -0.23 14.49 -13.00
N GLY A 149 -1.37 14.92 -12.49
CA GLY A 149 -2.69 14.66 -13.08
C GLY A 149 -3.15 13.19 -12.98
N VAL A 150 -2.63 12.44 -12.00
CA VAL A 150 -2.89 11.01 -11.78
C VAL A 150 -3.36 10.75 -10.36
#